data_14c83ac2268e88720ccf7d4ab363664b
#
_entry.id   14c83ac2268e88720ccf7d4ab363664b
#
_cell.length_a   1.000
_cell.length_b   1.000
_cell.length_c   1.000
_cell.angle_alpha   90.00
_cell.angle_beta   90.00
_cell.angle_gamma   90.00
#
_symmetry.space_group_name_H-M   'P 1'
#
loop_
_entity.id
_entity.type
_entity.pdbx_description
1 polymer ?
#
loop_
_entity_poly.entity_id
_entity_poly.type
_entity_poly.pdbx_seq_one_letter_code
_entity_poly.pdbx_strand_id
1 'polypeptide(L)'
;MIDARSGKPMTTNSPAAASQYQLAVDRILGSETGTAEALDRALELDGSFALALAARYMLARDAGSVHAGRFRERALLAAEAALPWEQEHITALFALLEDPYGSLTATEAYIAANSCDLLVISQLCGYLIFYGGERKLERVLRIMESVDPRLQDDWACLARLGFADSEAGGQRRGRVLVERALQQRPQAPYVIHCYAHVLHDQGRPEESLELLGNWLDEYRQSAECGAMYGHVQWHLAVAEWQLGRVEQAWQRYERYCAPETTRCGPVLTLADCGGFLLREYLRSGTARPVSAAVSALSSRFGSMMSHPFVALHLAGIQASAGDLATLEKTRVAIEAGEPGDQARLALRLVEAVSQFASGRYADAADTLKGVSPAQRIGVGGSRVERMLIDLLEARAVELADS
;
A
#
# COMPACT_ATOMS: atom_id res chain seq x y z
N MET A 1 7.71 23.32 22.28
CA MET A 1 6.73 23.75 21.25
C MET A 1 5.51 22.86 21.35
N ILE A 2 4.35 23.24 20.78
CA ILE A 2 3.12 22.42 20.76
C ILE A 2 2.86 21.99 19.32
N ASP A 3 2.66 20.69 19.11
CA ASP A 3 2.18 20.17 17.84
C ASP A 3 0.74 20.64 17.60
N ALA A 4 0.49 21.29 16.47
CA ALA A 4 -0.81 21.92 16.19
C ALA A 4 -1.93 20.88 16.00
N ARG A 5 -1.61 19.68 15.51
CA ARG A 5 -2.58 18.61 15.26
C ARG A 5 -2.87 17.79 16.51
N SER A 6 -1.84 17.23 17.16
CA SER A 6 -1.99 16.38 18.33
C SER A 6 -2.18 17.16 19.64
N GLY A 7 -1.80 18.43 19.68
CA GLY A 7 -1.75 19.24 20.90
C GLY A 7 -0.64 18.84 21.88
N LYS A 8 0.24 17.89 21.50
CA LYS A 8 1.36 17.44 22.35
C LYS A 8 2.55 18.42 22.29
N PRO A 9 3.28 18.57 23.40
CA PRO A 9 4.50 19.39 23.41
C PRO A 9 5.60 18.64 22.62
N MET A 10 6.47 19.39 21.91
CA MET A 10 7.65 18.89 21.20
C MET A 10 8.92 19.42 21.83
N THR A 11 9.97 18.61 21.87
CA THR A 11 11.25 18.94 22.54
C THR A 11 12.02 20.06 21.84
N THR A 12 11.81 20.28 20.53
CA THR A 12 12.52 21.34 19.80
C THR A 12 12.28 22.74 20.40
N ASN A 13 13.35 23.53 20.49
CA ASN A 13 13.30 24.93 20.89
C ASN A 13 13.13 25.90 19.71
N SER A 14 13.10 25.40 18.49
CA SER A 14 12.94 26.17 17.25
C SER A 14 11.49 26.12 16.75
N PRO A 15 10.72 27.23 16.81
CA PRO A 15 9.37 27.28 16.23
C PRO A 15 9.37 26.96 14.74
N ALA A 16 10.42 27.38 14.02
CA ALA A 16 10.56 27.13 12.59
C ALA A 16 10.83 25.64 12.31
N ALA A 17 11.64 24.95 13.14
CA ALA A 17 11.85 23.52 13.03
C ALA A 17 10.55 22.73 13.27
N ALA A 18 9.79 23.11 14.30
CA ALA A 18 8.48 22.52 14.59
C ALA A 18 7.51 22.67 13.41
N SER A 19 7.41 23.87 12.81
CA SER A 19 6.56 24.10 11.65
C SER A 19 6.96 23.28 10.42
N GLN A 20 8.27 23.11 10.17
CA GLN A 20 8.76 22.27 9.07
C GLN A 20 8.48 20.78 9.30
N TYR A 21 8.61 20.32 10.53
CA TYR A 21 8.24 18.95 10.90
C TYR A 21 6.73 18.71 10.70
N GLN A 22 5.87 19.62 11.16
CA GLN A 22 4.41 19.51 10.97
C GLN A 22 4.03 19.47 9.48
N LEU A 23 4.66 20.34 8.66
CA LEU A 23 4.50 20.32 7.22
C LEU A 23 4.93 18.97 6.61
N ALA A 24 6.04 18.41 7.10
CA ALA A 24 6.50 17.10 6.65
C ALA A 24 5.52 15.97 7.05
N VAL A 25 4.97 15.99 8.26
CA VAL A 25 3.94 15.02 8.69
C VAL A 25 2.70 15.12 7.81
N ASP A 26 2.21 16.34 7.50
CA ASP A 26 1.10 16.53 6.57
C ASP A 26 1.38 15.91 5.21
N ARG A 27 2.58 16.15 4.67
CA ARG A 27 3.01 15.58 3.39
C ARG A 27 3.16 14.06 3.42
N ILE A 28 3.63 13.47 4.53
CA ILE A 28 3.65 12.02 4.70
C ILE A 28 2.22 11.47 4.67
N LEU A 29 1.31 12.05 5.45
CA LEU A 29 -0.08 11.62 5.53
C LEU A 29 -0.82 11.73 4.19
N GLY A 30 -0.44 12.70 3.37
CA GLY A 30 -1.01 12.97 2.04
C GLY A 30 -0.27 12.29 0.90
N SER A 31 0.88 11.66 1.15
CA SER A 31 1.81 11.15 0.11
C SER A 31 2.25 12.25 -0.86
N GLU A 32 2.44 13.47 -0.35
CA GLU A 32 2.80 14.66 -1.11
C GLU A 32 4.33 14.76 -1.30
N THR A 33 4.73 15.46 -2.35
CA THR A 33 6.16 15.76 -2.63
C THR A 33 6.73 16.81 -1.66
N GLY A 34 8.06 16.92 -1.60
CA GLY A 34 8.74 17.90 -0.75
C GLY A 34 8.83 17.54 0.72
N THR A 35 8.51 16.27 1.08
CA THR A 35 8.56 15.78 2.47
C THR A 35 9.99 15.73 3.00
N ALA A 36 10.93 15.21 2.18
CA ALA A 36 12.34 15.11 2.56
C ALA A 36 12.94 16.49 2.78
N GLU A 37 12.66 17.45 1.91
CA GLU A 37 13.09 18.83 1.98
C GLU A 37 12.60 19.53 3.25
N ALA A 38 11.34 19.30 3.63
CA ALA A 38 10.77 19.86 4.86
C ALA A 38 11.46 19.27 6.11
N LEU A 39 11.72 17.95 6.14
CA LEU A 39 12.47 17.33 7.24
C LEU A 39 13.92 17.79 7.28
N ASP A 40 14.60 17.86 6.13
CA ASP A 40 15.97 18.35 6.08
C ASP A 40 16.05 19.80 6.56
N ARG A 41 15.04 20.64 6.21
CA ARG A 41 14.96 22.01 6.73
C ARG A 41 14.68 22.06 8.23
N ALA A 42 13.84 21.17 8.77
CA ALA A 42 13.64 21.06 10.21
C ALA A 42 14.95 20.71 10.93
N LEU A 43 15.75 19.79 10.37
CA LEU A 43 17.03 19.36 10.91
C LEU A 43 18.17 20.37 10.74
N GLU A 44 18.11 21.26 9.73
CA GLU A 44 19.00 22.41 9.63
C GLU A 44 18.75 23.43 10.74
N LEU A 45 17.48 23.61 11.13
CA LEU A 45 17.06 24.55 12.16
C LEU A 45 17.23 24.00 13.58
N ASP A 46 17.15 22.67 13.74
CA ASP A 46 17.41 21.96 14.99
C ASP A 46 17.91 20.53 14.66
N GLY A 47 19.23 20.37 14.65
CA GLY A 47 19.88 19.10 14.31
C GLY A 47 19.66 17.97 15.31
N SER A 48 19.09 18.26 16.47
CA SER A 48 18.78 17.31 17.55
C SER A 48 17.27 17.00 17.67
N PHE A 49 16.43 17.51 16.74
CA PHE A 49 14.99 17.28 16.79
C PHE A 49 14.65 15.81 16.52
N ALA A 50 14.41 15.05 17.59
CA ALA A 50 14.27 13.59 17.58
C ALA A 50 13.13 13.11 16.63
N LEU A 51 11.96 13.74 16.67
CA LEU A 51 10.82 13.40 15.79
C LEU A 51 11.14 13.61 14.30
N ALA A 52 11.84 14.71 13.97
CA ALA A 52 12.23 14.96 12.58
C ALA A 52 13.28 13.94 12.09
N LEU A 53 14.22 13.54 12.94
CA LEU A 53 15.20 12.48 12.65
C LEU A 53 14.50 11.14 12.43
N ALA A 54 13.51 10.80 13.26
CA ALA A 54 12.75 9.55 13.13
C ALA A 54 11.94 9.49 11.83
N ALA A 55 11.23 10.56 11.49
CA ALA A 55 10.50 10.66 10.23
C ALA A 55 11.46 10.62 9.02
N ARG A 56 12.64 11.23 9.14
CA ARG A 56 13.66 11.22 8.08
C ARG A 56 14.27 9.83 7.87
N TYR A 57 14.46 9.06 8.97
CA TYR A 57 14.83 7.65 8.89
C TYR A 57 13.79 6.84 8.11
N MET A 58 12.50 7.00 8.43
CA MET A 58 11.42 6.30 7.73
C MET A 58 11.50 6.54 6.22
N LEU A 59 11.57 7.80 5.77
CA LEU A 59 11.68 8.12 4.34
C LEU A 59 12.95 7.58 3.69
N ALA A 60 14.09 7.66 4.39
CA ALA A 60 15.36 7.18 3.85
C ALA A 60 15.37 5.64 3.68
N ARG A 61 14.77 4.93 4.65
CA ARG A 61 14.62 3.47 4.60
C ARG A 61 13.70 3.05 3.45
N ASP A 62 12.54 3.68 3.30
CA ASP A 62 11.57 3.35 2.26
C ASP A 62 12.15 3.61 0.85
N ALA A 63 12.98 4.64 0.73
CA ALA A 63 13.75 4.92 -0.48
C ALA A 63 14.96 3.98 -0.69
N GLY A 64 15.25 3.07 0.24
CA GLY A 64 16.42 2.19 0.17
C GLY A 64 17.76 2.93 0.29
N SER A 65 17.79 4.10 0.94
CA SER A 65 18.99 4.92 1.08
C SER A 65 20.03 4.27 1.97
N VAL A 66 21.28 4.25 1.51
CA VAL A 66 22.44 3.80 2.32
C VAL A 66 22.68 4.65 3.56
N HIS A 67 22.08 5.83 3.64
CA HIS A 67 22.19 6.75 4.78
C HIS A 67 21.09 6.54 5.83
N ALA A 68 20.13 5.64 5.62
CA ALA A 68 19.02 5.42 6.55
C ALA A 68 19.52 5.13 7.98
N GLY A 69 20.49 4.23 8.14
CA GLY A 69 21.06 3.86 9.44
C GLY A 69 21.59 5.07 10.24
N ARG A 70 22.19 6.05 9.56
CA ARG A 70 22.68 7.27 10.20
C ARG A 70 21.55 8.13 10.81
N PHE A 71 20.42 8.23 10.12
CA PHE A 71 19.26 8.93 10.69
C PHE A 71 18.68 8.19 11.88
N ARG A 72 18.64 6.85 11.81
CA ARG A 72 18.20 6.00 12.92
C ARG A 72 19.04 6.20 14.17
N GLU A 73 20.35 6.11 14.07
CA GLU A 73 21.28 6.30 15.20
C GLU A 73 21.14 7.68 15.83
N ARG A 74 21.07 8.72 15.01
CA ARG A 74 20.86 10.08 15.48
C ARG A 74 19.52 10.27 16.18
N ALA A 75 18.44 9.66 15.65
CA ALA A 75 17.13 9.73 16.26
C ALA A 75 17.10 9.08 17.65
N LEU A 76 17.74 7.91 17.81
CA LEU A 76 17.84 7.22 19.10
C LEU A 76 18.64 8.04 20.12
N LEU A 77 19.77 8.61 19.71
CA LEU A 77 20.57 9.47 20.57
C LEU A 77 19.80 10.74 21.00
N ALA A 78 19.11 11.37 20.06
CA ALA A 78 18.30 12.55 20.37
C ALA A 78 17.09 12.23 21.25
N ALA A 79 16.54 11.03 21.15
CA ALA A 79 15.43 10.56 21.96
C ALA A 79 15.76 10.48 23.45
N GLU A 80 17.03 10.27 23.84
CA GLU A 80 17.44 10.23 25.25
C GLU A 80 17.08 11.51 26.02
N ALA A 81 17.09 12.66 25.33
CA ALA A 81 16.73 13.97 25.90
C ALA A 81 15.31 14.42 25.54
N ALA A 82 14.57 13.62 24.77
CA ALA A 82 13.23 13.94 24.31
C ALA A 82 12.17 13.66 25.40
N LEU A 83 10.97 14.19 25.20
CA LEU A 83 9.84 13.93 26.08
C LEU A 83 9.43 12.44 26.04
N PRO A 84 8.89 11.87 27.14
CA PRO A 84 8.52 10.45 27.18
C PRO A 84 7.64 10.00 26.00
N TRP A 85 6.63 10.79 25.61
CA TRP A 85 5.77 10.44 24.50
C TRP A 85 6.52 10.44 23.15
N GLU A 86 7.53 11.28 22.97
CA GLU A 86 8.37 11.29 21.76
C GLU A 86 9.26 10.04 21.70
N GLN A 87 9.77 9.59 22.86
CA GLN A 87 10.50 8.32 22.96
C GLN A 87 9.62 7.13 22.61
N GLU A 88 8.39 7.10 23.13
CA GLU A 88 7.40 6.07 22.82
C GLU A 88 7.01 6.09 21.34
N HIS A 89 6.79 7.29 20.74
CA HIS A 89 6.53 7.48 19.32
C HIS A 89 7.64 6.88 18.45
N ILE A 90 8.90 7.23 18.75
CA ILE A 90 10.07 6.74 18.00
C ILE A 90 10.18 5.22 18.14
N THR A 91 9.97 4.68 19.34
CA THR A 91 10.00 3.24 19.60
C THR A 91 8.93 2.50 18.77
N ALA A 92 7.69 2.99 18.79
CA ALA A 92 6.58 2.39 18.05
C ALA A 92 6.79 2.48 16.53
N LEU A 93 7.23 3.65 16.04
CA LEU A 93 7.52 3.85 14.63
C LEU A 93 8.63 2.91 14.14
N PHE A 94 9.76 2.83 14.90
CA PHE A 94 10.89 1.99 14.52
C PHE A 94 10.54 0.49 14.58
N ALA A 95 9.76 0.06 15.58
CA ALA A 95 9.27 -1.31 15.65
C ALA A 95 8.47 -1.68 14.39
N LEU A 96 7.54 -0.82 13.94
CA LEU A 96 6.79 -1.04 12.70
C LEU A 96 7.67 -1.10 11.46
N LEU A 97 8.68 -0.24 11.38
CA LEU A 97 9.57 -0.18 10.24
C LEU A 97 10.51 -1.41 10.18
N GLU A 98 11.00 -1.90 11.30
CA GLU A 98 12.04 -2.93 11.38
C GLU A 98 11.47 -4.35 11.44
N ASP A 99 10.34 -4.54 12.11
CA ASP A 99 9.60 -5.80 12.18
C ASP A 99 8.09 -5.55 12.02
N PRO A 100 7.61 -5.28 10.79
CA PRO A 100 6.21 -4.95 10.55
C PRO A 100 5.25 -6.04 11.03
N TYR A 101 5.65 -7.31 10.92
CA TYR A 101 4.80 -8.44 11.28
C TYR A 101 4.71 -8.64 12.80
N GLY A 102 5.86 -8.66 13.49
CA GLY A 102 5.91 -8.93 14.94
C GLY A 102 5.45 -7.75 15.80
N SER A 103 5.52 -6.52 15.28
CA SER A 103 5.23 -5.30 16.05
C SER A 103 3.76 -4.87 16.04
N LEU A 104 2.89 -5.44 15.17
CA LEU A 104 1.51 -4.96 15.00
C LEU A 104 0.74 -4.83 16.32
N THR A 105 0.75 -5.87 17.16
CA THR A 105 0.00 -5.89 18.42
C THR A 105 0.55 -4.89 19.43
N ALA A 106 1.88 -4.77 19.54
CA ALA A 106 2.51 -3.80 20.44
C ALA A 106 2.21 -2.36 20.00
N THR A 107 2.18 -2.11 18.69
CA THR A 107 1.85 -0.79 18.15
C THR A 107 0.35 -0.46 18.30
N GLU A 108 -0.55 -1.43 18.22
CA GLU A 108 -1.96 -1.22 18.58
C GLU A 108 -2.11 -0.79 20.05
N ALA A 109 -1.36 -1.42 20.96
CA ALA A 109 -1.37 -1.03 22.36
C ALA A 109 -0.83 0.39 22.58
N TYR A 110 0.24 0.77 21.86
CA TYR A 110 0.76 2.14 21.87
C TYR A 110 -0.32 3.15 21.41
N ILE A 111 -0.99 2.90 20.30
CA ILE A 111 -2.02 3.79 19.75
C ILE A 111 -3.21 3.92 20.70
N ALA A 112 -3.61 2.86 21.40
CA ALA A 112 -4.68 2.94 22.39
C ALA A 112 -4.40 3.98 23.50
N ALA A 113 -3.12 4.19 23.85
CA ALA A 113 -2.68 5.22 24.77
C ALA A 113 -2.38 6.57 24.10
N ASN A 114 -2.13 6.58 22.78
CA ASN A 114 -1.68 7.73 22.00
C ASN A 114 -2.54 7.95 20.74
N SER A 115 -3.88 8.00 20.93
CA SER A 115 -4.87 8.06 19.83
C SER A 115 -4.83 9.34 18.97
N CYS A 116 -3.99 10.32 19.31
CA CYS A 116 -3.74 11.52 18.52
C CYS A 116 -2.47 11.43 17.62
N ASP A 117 -1.72 10.33 17.69
CA ASP A 117 -0.49 10.17 16.89
C ASP A 117 -0.80 9.65 15.49
N LEU A 118 -1.26 10.56 14.61
CA LEU A 118 -1.67 10.18 13.26
C LEU A 118 -0.54 9.63 12.39
N LEU A 119 0.72 9.97 12.66
CA LEU A 119 1.83 9.41 11.89
C LEU A 119 1.96 7.91 12.15
N VAL A 120 2.05 7.48 13.41
CA VAL A 120 2.13 6.06 13.75
C VAL A 120 0.84 5.32 13.40
N ILE A 121 -0.34 5.92 13.63
CA ILE A 121 -1.63 5.37 13.24
C ILE A 121 -1.68 5.09 11.73
N SER A 122 -1.24 6.04 10.90
CA SER A 122 -1.25 5.88 9.45
C SER A 122 -0.32 4.75 8.98
N GLN A 123 0.86 4.65 9.58
CA GLN A 123 1.81 3.57 9.27
C GLN A 123 1.24 2.21 9.69
N LEU A 124 0.71 2.10 10.91
CA LEU A 124 0.10 0.85 11.38
C LEU A 124 -1.06 0.42 10.49
N CYS A 125 -1.97 1.33 10.12
CA CYS A 125 -3.08 1.01 9.21
C CYS A 125 -2.55 0.49 7.85
N GLY A 126 -1.51 1.11 7.30
CA GLY A 126 -0.85 0.65 6.09
C GLY A 126 -0.31 -0.78 6.23
N TYR A 127 0.45 -1.05 7.30
CA TYR A 127 0.99 -2.40 7.55
C TYR A 127 -0.12 -3.43 7.83
N LEU A 128 -1.18 -3.06 8.54
CA LEU A 128 -2.33 -3.95 8.75
C LEU A 128 -3.02 -4.37 7.45
N ILE A 129 -3.12 -3.49 6.46
CA ILE A 129 -3.69 -3.83 5.15
C ILE A 129 -2.90 -4.97 4.50
N PHE A 130 -1.59 -5.01 4.65
CA PHE A 130 -0.74 -6.07 4.06
C PHE A 130 -0.58 -7.28 4.99
N TYR A 131 -0.37 -7.09 6.30
CA TYR A 131 0.06 -8.12 7.24
C TYR A 131 -0.99 -8.49 8.30
N GLY A 132 -2.12 -7.79 8.35
CA GLY A 132 -3.13 -7.94 9.41
C GLY A 132 -3.97 -9.23 9.35
N GLY A 133 -3.78 -10.08 8.33
CA GLY A 133 -4.50 -11.34 8.16
C GLY A 133 -6.00 -11.17 7.88
N GLU A 134 -6.79 -12.18 8.22
CA GLU A 134 -8.25 -12.22 7.95
C GLU A 134 -9.05 -11.11 8.64
N ARG A 135 -8.57 -10.63 9.80
CA ARG A 135 -9.22 -9.58 10.59
C ARG A 135 -8.69 -8.18 10.35
N LYS A 136 -7.88 -7.96 9.32
CA LYS A 136 -7.21 -6.68 9.07
C LYS A 136 -8.17 -5.49 8.97
N LEU A 137 -9.30 -5.65 8.28
CA LEU A 137 -10.28 -4.57 8.11
C LEU A 137 -10.95 -4.19 9.43
N GLU A 138 -11.34 -5.19 10.24
CA GLU A 138 -11.89 -4.96 11.58
C GLU A 138 -10.89 -4.22 12.48
N ARG A 139 -9.59 -4.62 12.42
CA ARG A 139 -8.54 -3.95 13.20
C ARG A 139 -8.37 -2.49 12.76
N VAL A 140 -8.28 -2.24 11.46
CA VAL A 140 -8.12 -0.88 10.92
C VAL A 140 -9.32 -0.01 11.26
N LEU A 141 -10.55 -0.50 11.08
CA LEU A 141 -11.76 0.25 11.44
C LEU A 141 -11.77 0.61 12.94
N ARG A 142 -11.50 -0.34 13.83
CA ARG A 142 -11.44 -0.10 15.27
C ARG A 142 -10.41 0.96 15.63
N ILE A 143 -9.21 0.92 15.02
CA ILE A 143 -8.17 1.93 15.23
C ILE A 143 -8.66 3.30 14.77
N MET A 144 -9.21 3.40 13.56
CA MET A 144 -9.66 4.68 13.02
C MET A 144 -10.84 5.26 13.80
N GLU A 145 -11.73 4.42 14.32
CA GLU A 145 -12.85 4.85 15.16
C GLU A 145 -12.40 5.25 16.59
N SER A 146 -11.24 4.76 17.05
CA SER A 146 -10.63 5.12 18.35
C SER A 146 -9.73 6.35 18.30
N VAL A 147 -9.50 6.96 17.13
CA VAL A 147 -8.75 8.20 17.00
C VAL A 147 -9.38 9.31 17.86
N ASP A 148 -8.52 10.14 18.45
CA ASP A 148 -8.92 11.28 19.28
C ASP A 148 -10.09 12.06 18.62
N PRO A 149 -11.20 12.30 19.34
CA PRO A 149 -12.39 12.98 18.78
C PRO A 149 -12.08 14.31 18.11
N ARG A 150 -11.02 15.02 18.53
CA ARG A 150 -10.60 16.29 17.93
C ARG A 150 -10.06 16.12 16.51
N LEU A 151 -9.64 14.91 16.14
CA LEU A 151 -9.02 14.58 14.85
C LEU A 151 -9.96 13.78 13.93
N GLN A 152 -11.15 13.40 14.39
CA GLN A 152 -12.08 12.60 13.58
C GLN A 152 -12.55 13.32 12.31
N ASP A 153 -12.56 14.65 12.31
CA ASP A 153 -12.86 15.48 11.14
C ASP A 153 -11.63 15.93 10.35
N ASP A 154 -10.44 15.49 10.76
CA ASP A 154 -9.20 15.76 10.00
C ASP A 154 -9.19 14.97 8.70
N TRP A 155 -8.80 15.60 7.60
CA TRP A 155 -8.78 15.00 6.27
C TRP A 155 -8.02 13.67 6.21
N ALA A 156 -6.92 13.53 6.97
CA ALA A 156 -6.13 12.31 6.99
C ALA A 156 -6.86 11.15 7.68
N CYS A 157 -7.68 11.45 8.71
CA CYS A 157 -8.56 10.46 9.35
C CYS A 157 -9.73 10.10 8.45
N LEU A 158 -10.39 11.10 7.87
CA LEU A 158 -11.53 10.90 6.98
C LEU A 158 -11.18 10.02 5.79
N ALA A 159 -10.02 10.27 5.14
CA ALA A 159 -9.57 9.47 4.00
C ALA A 159 -9.34 8.01 4.39
N ARG A 160 -8.62 7.76 5.48
CA ARG A 160 -8.30 6.39 5.94
C ARG A 160 -9.53 5.63 6.43
N LEU A 161 -10.39 6.29 7.20
CA LEU A 161 -11.65 5.71 7.65
C LEU A 161 -12.56 5.41 6.45
N GLY A 162 -12.66 6.34 5.49
CA GLY A 162 -13.47 6.15 4.29
C GLY A 162 -12.98 5.00 3.41
N PHE A 163 -11.67 4.85 3.25
CA PHE A 163 -11.07 3.70 2.58
C PHE A 163 -11.40 2.39 3.32
N ALA A 164 -11.13 2.33 4.62
CA ALA A 164 -11.35 1.10 5.41
C ALA A 164 -12.83 0.70 5.47
N ASP A 165 -13.73 1.68 5.58
CA ASP A 165 -15.18 1.46 5.59
C ASP A 165 -15.67 0.91 4.25
N SER A 166 -15.20 1.47 3.12
CA SER A 166 -15.52 0.95 1.78
C SER A 166 -15.03 -0.48 1.59
N GLU A 167 -13.77 -0.76 1.95
CA GLU A 167 -13.16 -2.10 1.90
C GLU A 167 -13.95 -3.13 2.73
N ALA A 168 -14.57 -2.70 3.84
CA ALA A 168 -15.40 -3.54 4.69
C ALA A 168 -16.87 -3.65 4.24
N GLY A 169 -17.24 -3.00 3.13
CA GLY A 169 -18.59 -3.04 2.55
C GLY A 169 -19.47 -1.82 2.85
N GLY A 170 -18.99 -0.86 3.64
CA GLY A 170 -19.69 0.40 3.96
C GLY A 170 -19.58 1.47 2.86
N GLN A 171 -19.73 1.08 1.61
CA GLN A 171 -19.40 1.88 0.40
C GLN A 171 -20.01 3.29 0.39
N ARG A 172 -21.27 3.45 0.88
CA ARG A 172 -21.94 4.76 0.92
C ARG A 172 -21.27 5.70 1.93
N ARG A 173 -21.01 5.21 3.14
CA ARG A 173 -20.35 5.99 4.20
C ARG A 173 -18.89 6.29 3.80
N GLY A 174 -18.18 5.28 3.29
CA GLY A 174 -16.82 5.43 2.79
C GLY A 174 -16.70 6.56 1.77
N ARG A 175 -17.63 6.63 0.80
CA ARG A 175 -17.68 7.71 -0.20
C ARG A 175 -17.82 9.10 0.44
N VAL A 176 -18.79 9.28 1.32
CA VAL A 176 -19.00 10.58 2.00
C VAL A 176 -17.74 11.03 2.77
N LEU A 177 -17.05 10.09 3.41
CA LEU A 177 -15.84 10.40 4.17
C LEU A 177 -14.67 10.83 3.26
N VAL A 178 -14.44 10.12 2.15
CA VAL A 178 -13.35 10.51 1.23
C VAL A 178 -13.66 11.80 0.47
N GLU A 179 -14.93 12.07 0.15
CA GLU A 179 -15.36 13.35 -0.45
C GLU A 179 -15.08 14.53 0.50
N ARG A 180 -15.39 14.38 1.79
CA ARG A 180 -15.05 15.38 2.82
C ARG A 180 -13.54 15.57 2.97
N ALA A 181 -12.77 14.49 2.94
CA ALA A 181 -11.31 14.56 2.95
C ALA A 181 -10.77 15.33 1.74
N LEU A 182 -11.30 15.06 0.54
CA LEU A 182 -10.88 15.72 -0.70
C LEU A 182 -11.20 17.23 -0.69
N GLN A 183 -12.34 17.63 -0.10
CA GLN A 183 -12.67 19.04 0.08
C GLN A 183 -11.67 19.78 0.97
N GLN A 184 -11.12 19.10 1.99
CA GLN A 184 -10.15 19.72 2.92
C GLN A 184 -8.71 19.69 2.37
N ARG A 185 -8.34 18.68 1.59
CA ARG A 185 -6.97 18.48 1.06
C ARG A 185 -7.00 18.02 -0.39
N PRO A 186 -7.48 18.87 -1.33
CA PRO A 186 -7.73 18.44 -2.71
C PRO A 186 -6.46 17.98 -3.46
N GLN A 187 -5.28 18.54 -3.12
CA GLN A 187 -4.03 18.18 -3.78
C GLN A 187 -3.37 16.89 -3.29
N ALA A 188 -3.89 16.24 -2.22
CA ALA A 188 -3.22 15.10 -1.61
C ALA A 188 -3.39 13.82 -2.44
N PRO A 189 -2.30 13.22 -2.98
CA PRO A 189 -2.35 11.96 -3.72
C PRO A 189 -3.01 10.82 -2.95
N TYR A 190 -2.78 10.74 -1.64
CA TYR A 190 -3.39 9.69 -0.81
C TYR A 190 -4.92 9.81 -0.73
N VAL A 191 -5.47 11.03 -0.69
CA VAL A 191 -6.92 11.23 -0.60
C VAL A 191 -7.61 10.81 -1.90
N ILE A 192 -7.08 11.24 -3.05
CA ILE A 192 -7.63 10.84 -4.35
C ILE A 192 -7.49 9.33 -4.60
N HIS A 193 -6.40 8.73 -4.13
CA HIS A 193 -6.20 7.28 -4.14
C HIS A 193 -7.28 6.55 -3.32
N CYS A 194 -7.58 7.00 -2.10
CA CYS A 194 -8.69 6.44 -1.31
C CYS A 194 -10.03 6.54 -2.05
N TYR A 195 -10.26 7.64 -2.78
CA TYR A 195 -11.49 7.79 -3.56
C TYR A 195 -11.52 6.83 -4.77
N ALA A 196 -10.38 6.58 -5.40
CA ALA A 196 -10.28 5.58 -6.48
C ALA A 196 -10.71 4.19 -6.00
N HIS A 197 -10.30 3.77 -4.79
CA HIS A 197 -10.73 2.52 -4.18
C HIS A 197 -12.25 2.49 -3.94
N VAL A 198 -12.82 3.56 -3.38
CA VAL A 198 -14.28 3.65 -3.16
C VAL A 198 -15.05 3.51 -4.45
N LEU A 199 -14.62 4.18 -5.53
CA LEU A 199 -15.27 4.08 -6.84
C LEU A 199 -15.13 2.69 -7.45
N HIS A 200 -13.97 2.06 -7.28
CA HIS A 200 -13.75 0.68 -7.70
C HIS A 200 -14.69 -0.29 -6.98
N ASP A 201 -14.81 -0.17 -5.65
CA ASP A 201 -15.69 -1.00 -4.83
C ASP A 201 -17.18 -0.83 -5.17
N GLN A 202 -17.54 0.35 -5.68
CA GLN A 202 -18.89 0.66 -6.19
C GLN A 202 -19.11 0.21 -7.65
N GLY A 203 -18.10 -0.30 -8.35
CA GLY A 203 -18.19 -0.68 -9.76
C GLY A 203 -18.42 0.52 -10.68
N ARG A 204 -17.76 1.66 -10.44
CA ARG A 204 -17.93 2.92 -11.16
C ARG A 204 -16.68 3.35 -11.94
N PRO A 205 -16.21 2.55 -12.92
CA PRO A 205 -14.97 2.84 -13.65
C PRO A 205 -15.03 4.13 -14.47
N GLU A 206 -16.18 4.51 -15.03
CA GLU A 206 -16.33 5.77 -15.79
C GLU A 206 -16.12 6.99 -14.90
N GLU A 207 -16.72 6.98 -13.71
CA GLU A 207 -16.56 8.07 -12.74
C GLU A 207 -15.12 8.11 -12.21
N SER A 208 -14.47 6.95 -12.05
CA SER A 208 -13.06 6.88 -11.70
C SER A 208 -12.17 7.52 -12.76
N LEU A 209 -12.43 7.27 -14.06
CA LEU A 209 -11.67 7.91 -15.14
C LEU A 209 -11.86 9.43 -15.15
N GLU A 210 -13.08 9.91 -14.98
CA GLU A 210 -13.35 11.34 -14.94
C GLU A 210 -12.69 12.02 -13.74
N LEU A 211 -12.91 11.50 -12.55
CA LEU A 211 -12.41 12.09 -11.31
C LEU A 211 -10.88 12.11 -11.26
N LEU A 212 -10.24 10.96 -11.49
CA LEU A 212 -8.79 10.84 -11.43
C LEU A 212 -8.12 11.58 -12.60
N GLY A 213 -8.74 11.58 -13.78
CA GLY A 213 -8.25 12.34 -14.94
C GLY A 213 -8.22 13.83 -14.65
N ASN A 214 -9.32 14.40 -14.17
CA ASN A 214 -9.42 15.81 -13.81
C ASN A 214 -8.42 16.17 -12.70
N TRP A 215 -8.27 15.30 -11.69
CA TRP A 215 -7.31 15.52 -10.61
C TRP A 215 -5.86 15.53 -11.12
N LEU A 216 -5.51 14.60 -12.00
CA LEU A 216 -4.17 14.54 -12.61
C LEU A 216 -3.88 15.76 -13.49
N ASP A 217 -4.87 16.28 -14.20
CA ASP A 217 -4.70 17.49 -15.02
C ASP A 217 -4.46 18.73 -14.12
N GLU A 218 -5.16 18.81 -12.99
CA GLU A 218 -5.06 19.95 -12.07
C GLU A 218 -3.78 19.91 -11.21
N TYR A 219 -3.46 18.74 -10.65
CA TYR A 219 -2.36 18.59 -9.66
C TYR A 219 -1.11 17.90 -10.21
N ARG A 220 -1.00 17.69 -11.53
CA ARG A 220 0.11 16.99 -12.16
C ARG A 220 1.48 17.50 -11.73
N GLN A 221 1.71 18.82 -11.75
CA GLN A 221 3.01 19.40 -11.45
C GLN A 221 3.48 19.10 -10.01
N SER A 222 2.54 19.06 -9.06
CA SER A 222 2.84 18.76 -7.66
C SER A 222 2.90 17.27 -7.36
N ALA A 223 2.25 16.41 -8.16
CA ALA A 223 2.11 14.97 -7.91
C ALA A 223 3.11 14.11 -8.70
N GLU A 224 3.50 14.52 -9.92
CA GLU A 224 4.27 13.69 -10.88
C GLU A 224 5.59 13.14 -10.33
N CYS A 225 6.24 13.88 -9.44
CA CYS A 225 7.47 13.42 -8.77
C CYS A 225 7.22 12.59 -7.49
N GLY A 226 5.97 12.43 -7.09
CA GLY A 226 5.60 11.72 -5.86
C GLY A 226 5.54 10.21 -6.01
N ALA A 227 5.78 9.51 -4.90
CA ALA A 227 5.77 8.05 -4.86
C ALA A 227 4.39 7.42 -5.10
N MET A 228 3.29 8.19 -5.07
CA MET A 228 1.93 7.69 -5.29
C MET A 228 1.43 7.93 -6.72
N TYR A 229 2.15 8.72 -7.53
CA TYR A 229 1.69 9.13 -8.85
C TYR A 229 1.47 7.94 -9.79
N GLY A 230 2.43 7.02 -9.86
CA GLY A 230 2.32 5.80 -10.68
C GLY A 230 1.12 4.95 -10.28
N HIS A 231 0.84 4.84 -8.97
CA HIS A 231 -0.28 4.06 -8.46
C HIS A 231 -1.65 4.70 -8.75
N VAL A 232 -1.76 6.03 -8.69
CA VAL A 232 -2.97 6.74 -9.15
C VAL A 232 -3.20 6.50 -10.65
N GLN A 233 -2.14 6.51 -11.46
CA GLN A 233 -2.19 6.15 -12.88
C GLN A 233 -2.60 4.67 -13.08
N TRP A 234 -2.16 3.78 -12.20
CA TRP A 234 -2.57 2.37 -12.23
C TRP A 234 -4.07 2.19 -12.00
N HIS A 235 -4.69 2.95 -11.08
CA HIS A 235 -6.14 2.93 -10.91
C HIS A 235 -6.88 3.34 -12.19
N LEU A 236 -6.35 4.34 -12.92
CA LEU A 236 -6.87 4.70 -14.24
C LEU A 236 -6.70 3.57 -15.27
N ALA A 237 -5.52 2.92 -15.29
CA ALA A 237 -5.27 1.77 -16.17
C ALA A 237 -6.25 0.62 -15.90
N VAL A 238 -6.54 0.34 -14.62
CA VAL A 238 -7.54 -0.68 -14.24
C VAL A 238 -8.94 -0.28 -14.68
N ALA A 239 -9.34 0.99 -14.52
CA ALA A 239 -10.63 1.49 -14.96
C ALA A 239 -10.76 1.44 -16.51
N GLU A 240 -9.72 1.83 -17.24
CA GLU A 240 -9.65 1.69 -18.71
C GLU A 240 -9.78 0.23 -19.14
N TRP A 241 -9.07 -0.67 -18.46
CA TRP A 241 -9.14 -2.11 -18.71
C TRP A 241 -10.57 -2.66 -18.48
N GLN A 242 -11.23 -2.28 -17.37
CA GLN A 242 -12.61 -2.68 -17.06
C GLN A 242 -13.61 -2.22 -18.11
N LEU A 243 -13.36 -1.08 -18.74
CA LEU A 243 -14.19 -0.52 -19.82
C LEU A 243 -13.84 -1.06 -21.22
N GLY A 244 -12.94 -2.05 -21.30
CA GLY A 244 -12.50 -2.62 -22.57
C GLY A 244 -11.55 -1.72 -23.36
N ARG A 245 -11.07 -0.61 -22.78
CA ARG A 245 -10.10 0.31 -23.40
C ARG A 245 -8.68 -0.20 -23.21
N VAL A 246 -8.43 -1.44 -23.66
CA VAL A 246 -7.23 -2.21 -23.36
C VAL A 246 -5.95 -1.55 -23.85
N GLU A 247 -5.98 -0.94 -25.03
CA GLU A 247 -4.81 -0.25 -25.59
C GLU A 247 -4.41 0.98 -24.76
N GLN A 248 -5.40 1.77 -24.31
CA GLN A 248 -5.15 2.90 -23.43
C GLN A 248 -4.59 2.45 -22.08
N ALA A 249 -5.15 1.36 -21.52
CA ALA A 249 -4.67 0.78 -20.27
C ALA A 249 -3.19 0.34 -20.36
N TRP A 250 -2.79 -0.30 -21.49
CA TRP A 250 -1.40 -0.68 -21.75
C TRP A 250 -0.48 0.53 -21.87
N GLN A 251 -0.84 1.53 -22.67
CA GLN A 251 -0.06 2.76 -22.85
C GLN A 251 0.15 3.48 -21.51
N ARG A 252 -0.87 3.51 -20.66
CA ARG A 252 -0.79 4.08 -19.32
C ARG A 252 0.12 3.28 -18.41
N TYR A 253 -0.03 1.95 -18.40
CA TYR A 253 0.82 1.05 -17.62
C TYR A 253 2.29 1.23 -17.98
N GLU A 254 2.64 1.14 -19.25
CA GLU A 254 4.02 1.28 -19.74
C GLU A 254 4.62 2.65 -19.41
N ARG A 255 3.81 3.70 -19.52
CA ARG A 255 4.27 5.06 -19.34
C ARG A 255 4.47 5.46 -17.87
N TYR A 256 3.66 4.91 -16.93
CA TYR A 256 3.59 5.43 -15.57
C TYR A 256 3.70 4.38 -14.47
N CYS A 257 3.35 3.12 -14.74
CA CYS A 257 3.21 2.10 -13.71
C CYS A 257 4.31 1.04 -13.78
N ALA A 258 4.93 0.84 -14.94
CA ALA A 258 5.99 -0.13 -15.11
C ALA A 258 7.21 0.18 -14.21
N PRO A 259 7.96 -0.83 -13.76
CA PRO A 259 9.10 -0.63 -12.84
C PRO A 259 10.15 0.35 -13.37
N GLU A 260 10.27 0.54 -14.68
CA GLU A 260 11.19 1.46 -15.34
C GLU A 260 10.78 2.93 -15.22
N THR A 261 9.49 3.18 -15.02
CA THR A 261 8.90 4.51 -15.14
C THR A 261 8.30 5.02 -13.83
N THR A 262 7.85 4.10 -12.97
CA THR A 262 7.21 4.44 -11.69
C THR A 262 8.23 4.90 -10.63
N ARG A 263 7.75 5.73 -9.69
CA ARG A 263 8.46 6.09 -8.46
C ARG A 263 7.82 5.48 -7.21
N CYS A 264 6.85 4.60 -7.41
CA CYS A 264 6.22 3.88 -6.30
C CYS A 264 7.25 3.03 -5.54
N GLY A 265 6.98 2.80 -4.26
CA GLY A 265 7.76 1.87 -3.46
C GLY A 265 7.68 0.43 -4.01
N PRO A 266 8.68 -0.43 -3.72
CA PRO A 266 8.79 -1.75 -4.36
C PRO A 266 7.57 -2.66 -4.23
N VAL A 267 6.93 -2.68 -3.05
CA VAL A 267 5.73 -3.52 -2.81
C VAL A 267 4.56 -3.06 -3.67
N LEU A 268 4.35 -1.75 -3.75
CA LEU A 268 3.30 -1.16 -4.57
C LEU A 268 3.58 -1.37 -6.07
N THR A 269 4.85 -1.21 -6.48
CA THR A 269 5.26 -1.51 -7.86
C THR A 269 5.03 -2.99 -8.23
N LEU A 270 5.29 -3.91 -7.30
CA LEU A 270 5.01 -5.34 -7.51
C LEU A 270 3.51 -5.58 -7.70
N ALA A 271 2.69 -4.96 -6.86
CA ALA A 271 1.23 -5.09 -6.92
C ALA A 271 0.67 -4.52 -8.24
N ASP A 272 1.10 -3.32 -8.61
CA ASP A 272 0.67 -2.65 -9.84
C ASP A 272 1.05 -3.46 -11.08
N CYS A 273 2.30 -3.93 -11.12
CA CYS A 273 2.84 -4.72 -12.21
C CYS A 273 2.15 -6.09 -12.29
N GLY A 274 2.22 -6.88 -11.23
CA GLY A 274 1.64 -8.22 -11.18
C GLY A 274 0.13 -8.22 -11.36
N GLY A 275 -0.53 -7.24 -10.75
CA GLY A 275 -1.98 -7.06 -10.86
C GLY A 275 -2.43 -6.72 -12.28
N PHE A 276 -1.72 -5.83 -12.99
CA PHE A 276 -2.05 -5.47 -14.37
C PHE A 276 -1.75 -6.61 -15.36
N LEU A 277 -0.56 -7.19 -15.27
CA LEU A 277 -0.12 -8.26 -16.15
C LEU A 277 -1.01 -9.51 -16.03
N LEU A 278 -1.37 -9.91 -14.81
CA LEU A 278 -2.26 -11.06 -14.61
C LEU A 278 -3.66 -10.80 -15.16
N ARG A 279 -4.25 -9.60 -14.96
CA ARG A 279 -5.55 -9.23 -15.55
C ARG A 279 -5.53 -9.41 -17.07
N GLU A 280 -4.50 -8.89 -17.71
CA GLU A 280 -4.38 -8.97 -19.15
C GLU A 280 -4.14 -10.39 -19.64
N TYR A 281 -3.33 -11.17 -18.93
CA TYR A 281 -3.14 -12.58 -19.25
C TYR A 281 -4.44 -13.39 -19.14
N LEU A 282 -5.23 -13.18 -18.09
CA LEU A 282 -6.52 -13.83 -17.91
C LEU A 282 -7.52 -13.46 -19.03
N ARG A 283 -7.50 -12.20 -19.47
CA ARG A 283 -8.36 -11.72 -20.57
C ARG A 283 -7.96 -12.29 -21.93
N SER A 284 -6.67 -12.21 -22.27
CA SER A 284 -6.18 -12.51 -23.62
C SER A 284 -5.82 -13.97 -23.83
N GLY A 285 -5.51 -14.72 -22.75
CA GLY A 285 -4.94 -16.06 -22.81
C GLY A 285 -3.52 -16.10 -23.39
N THR A 286 -2.88 -14.95 -23.61
CA THR A 286 -1.60 -14.85 -24.33
C THR A 286 -0.51 -14.36 -23.40
N ALA A 287 0.54 -15.18 -23.23
CA ALA A 287 1.74 -14.77 -22.52
C ALA A 287 2.53 -13.72 -23.34
N ARG A 288 3.11 -12.74 -22.63
CA ARG A 288 3.95 -11.68 -23.21
C ARG A 288 5.28 -11.60 -22.47
N PRO A 289 6.41 -11.46 -23.18
CA PRO A 289 7.69 -11.24 -22.51
C PRO A 289 7.63 -10.02 -21.58
N VAL A 290 8.16 -10.17 -20.39
CA VAL A 290 8.31 -9.06 -19.44
C VAL A 290 9.69 -8.41 -19.56
N SER A 291 9.81 -7.16 -19.16
CA SER A 291 11.09 -6.43 -19.22
C SER A 291 12.09 -6.96 -18.18
N ALA A 292 13.37 -6.60 -18.38
CA ALA A 292 14.43 -6.91 -17.43
C ALA A 292 14.16 -6.27 -16.04
N ALA A 293 13.52 -5.09 -16.00
CA ALA A 293 13.19 -4.43 -14.75
C ALA A 293 12.07 -5.16 -13.98
N VAL A 294 11.07 -5.71 -14.69
CA VAL A 294 10.04 -6.57 -14.08
C VAL A 294 10.66 -7.84 -13.51
N SER A 295 11.60 -8.46 -14.23
CA SER A 295 12.34 -9.65 -13.74
C SER A 295 13.21 -9.33 -12.53
N ALA A 296 13.90 -8.19 -12.52
CA ALA A 296 14.69 -7.72 -11.38
C ALA A 296 13.83 -7.40 -10.16
N LEU A 297 12.67 -6.77 -10.37
CA LEU A 297 11.68 -6.53 -9.31
C LEU A 297 11.21 -7.84 -8.69
N SER A 298 10.83 -8.82 -9.51
CA SER A 298 10.38 -10.14 -9.04
C SER A 298 11.43 -10.84 -8.18
N SER A 299 12.69 -10.79 -8.59
CA SER A 299 13.82 -11.39 -7.86
C SER A 299 14.03 -10.78 -6.48
N ARG A 300 13.71 -9.49 -6.30
CA ARG A 300 13.82 -8.76 -5.03
C ARG A 300 12.90 -9.32 -3.93
N PHE A 301 11.79 -9.95 -4.30
CA PHE A 301 10.79 -10.48 -3.37
C PHE A 301 10.93 -11.97 -3.08
N GLY A 302 12.02 -12.61 -3.50
CA GLY A 302 12.23 -14.04 -3.31
C GLY A 302 12.15 -14.51 -1.86
N SER A 303 12.64 -13.71 -0.89
CA SER A 303 12.53 -14.03 0.55
C SER A 303 11.12 -13.82 1.14
N MET A 304 10.20 -13.19 0.42
CA MET A 304 8.83 -12.90 0.85
C MET A 304 7.79 -13.74 0.11
N MET A 305 8.19 -14.71 -0.69
CA MET A 305 7.27 -15.52 -1.51
C MET A 305 6.26 -16.33 -0.70
N SER A 306 6.51 -16.59 0.59
CA SER A 306 5.54 -17.22 1.48
C SER A 306 4.44 -16.29 1.97
N HIS A 307 4.51 -14.98 1.67
CA HIS A 307 3.45 -14.03 1.95
C HIS A 307 2.42 -14.06 0.80
N PRO A 308 1.12 -14.36 1.05
CA PRO A 308 0.13 -14.60 0.00
C PRO A 308 -0.02 -13.47 -1.01
N PHE A 309 0.04 -12.22 -0.56
CA PHE A 309 0.00 -11.06 -1.44
C PHE A 309 1.17 -11.04 -2.43
N VAL A 310 2.39 -11.25 -1.93
CA VAL A 310 3.60 -11.30 -2.75
C VAL A 310 3.55 -12.48 -3.71
N ALA A 311 3.17 -13.66 -3.20
CA ALA A 311 3.06 -14.89 -3.97
C ALA A 311 2.12 -14.76 -5.17
N LEU A 312 0.92 -14.18 -4.96
CA LEU A 312 -0.08 -13.98 -6.02
C LEU A 312 0.47 -13.08 -7.14
N HIS A 313 1.11 -11.97 -6.79
CA HIS A 313 1.62 -11.02 -7.78
C HIS A 313 2.86 -11.55 -8.50
N LEU A 314 3.76 -12.27 -7.81
CA LEU A 314 4.89 -12.96 -8.44
C LEU A 314 4.41 -14.03 -9.41
N ALA A 315 3.49 -14.89 -8.98
CA ALA A 315 2.92 -15.94 -9.83
C ALA A 315 2.21 -15.32 -11.06
N GLY A 316 1.50 -14.21 -10.86
CA GLY A 316 0.87 -13.45 -11.94
C GLY A 316 1.87 -12.95 -12.98
N ILE A 317 3.00 -12.38 -12.56
CA ILE A 317 4.07 -11.96 -13.47
C ILE A 317 4.65 -13.15 -14.23
N GLN A 318 4.97 -14.25 -13.52
CA GLN A 318 5.59 -15.44 -14.09
C GLN A 318 4.67 -16.13 -15.11
N ALA A 319 3.38 -16.30 -14.78
CA ALA A 319 2.38 -16.85 -15.70
C ALA A 319 2.19 -15.95 -16.92
N SER A 320 2.08 -14.65 -16.72
CA SER A 320 1.91 -13.66 -17.80
C SER A 320 3.13 -13.62 -18.75
N ALA A 321 4.32 -13.92 -18.24
CA ALA A 321 5.54 -14.05 -19.02
C ALA A 321 5.66 -15.39 -19.76
N GLY A 322 4.82 -16.38 -19.45
CA GLY A 322 4.98 -17.76 -19.91
C GLY A 322 6.14 -18.49 -19.24
N ASP A 323 6.69 -17.96 -18.15
CA ASP A 323 7.82 -18.57 -17.42
C ASP A 323 7.32 -19.60 -16.39
N LEU A 324 6.78 -20.69 -16.90
CA LEU A 324 6.27 -21.80 -16.08
C LEU A 324 7.39 -22.46 -15.25
N ALA A 325 8.63 -22.40 -15.72
CA ALA A 325 9.76 -22.99 -14.98
C ALA A 325 10.06 -22.19 -13.70
N THR A 326 10.02 -20.87 -13.76
CA THR A 326 10.18 -20.02 -12.55
C THR A 326 8.95 -20.08 -11.66
N LEU A 327 7.75 -20.17 -12.22
CA LEU A 327 6.51 -20.36 -11.47
C LEU A 327 6.55 -21.67 -10.64
N GLU A 328 7.02 -22.76 -11.23
CA GLU A 328 7.20 -24.03 -10.51
C GLU A 328 8.29 -23.93 -9.42
N LYS A 329 9.41 -23.25 -9.68
CA LYS A 329 10.42 -22.99 -8.65
C LYS A 329 9.84 -22.20 -7.48
N THR A 330 9.00 -21.19 -7.75
CA THR A 330 8.31 -20.41 -6.70
C THR A 330 7.42 -21.32 -5.86
N ARG A 331 6.62 -22.20 -6.49
CA ARG A 331 5.77 -23.17 -5.80
C ARG A 331 6.58 -24.10 -4.87
N VAL A 332 7.64 -24.71 -5.41
CA VAL A 332 8.51 -25.62 -4.66
C VAL A 332 9.21 -24.92 -3.50
N ALA A 333 9.65 -23.68 -3.70
CA ALA A 333 10.31 -22.91 -2.65
C ALA A 333 9.36 -22.54 -1.50
N ILE A 334 8.08 -22.23 -1.78
CA ILE A 334 7.07 -22.00 -0.74
C ILE A 334 6.78 -23.29 0.02
N GLU A 335 6.62 -24.41 -0.69
CA GLU A 335 6.34 -25.74 -0.10
C GLU A 335 7.48 -26.23 0.82
N ALA A 336 8.73 -25.93 0.44
CA ALA A 336 9.91 -26.29 1.22
C ALA A 336 10.22 -25.32 2.38
N GLY A 337 9.53 -24.18 2.43
CA GLY A 337 9.73 -23.13 3.45
C GLY A 337 9.08 -23.45 4.80
N GLU A 338 9.13 -22.48 5.72
CA GLU A 338 8.52 -22.60 7.04
C GLU A 338 7.00 -22.76 6.92
N PRO A 339 6.41 -23.80 7.54
CA PRO A 339 4.98 -24.04 7.47
C PRO A 339 4.20 -23.02 8.30
N GLY A 340 3.08 -22.55 7.74
CA GLY A 340 2.19 -21.60 8.41
C GLY A 340 0.94 -21.33 7.58
N ASP A 341 -0.06 -20.67 8.17
CA ASP A 341 -1.32 -20.37 7.47
C ASP A 341 -1.08 -19.48 6.24
N GLN A 342 -0.19 -18.51 6.36
CA GLN A 342 0.19 -17.62 5.26
C GLN A 342 0.88 -18.41 4.12
N ALA A 343 1.85 -19.25 4.45
CA ALA A 343 2.54 -20.09 3.46
C ALA A 343 1.58 -21.06 2.77
N ARG A 344 0.65 -21.69 3.51
CA ARG A 344 -0.39 -22.55 2.92
C ARG A 344 -1.31 -21.81 1.96
N LEU A 345 -1.71 -20.59 2.32
CA LEU A 345 -2.52 -19.75 1.44
C LEU A 345 -1.73 -19.31 0.20
N ALA A 346 -0.48 -18.86 0.39
CA ALA A 346 0.42 -18.50 -0.71
C ALA A 346 0.60 -19.67 -1.70
N LEU A 347 0.89 -20.87 -1.19
CA LEU A 347 1.03 -22.08 -2.00
C LEU A 347 -0.22 -22.35 -2.83
N ARG A 348 -1.40 -22.30 -2.20
CA ARG A 348 -2.68 -22.52 -2.90
C ARG A 348 -2.92 -21.52 -4.02
N LEU A 349 -2.59 -20.24 -3.83
CA LEU A 349 -2.72 -19.20 -4.86
C LEU A 349 -1.75 -19.44 -6.02
N VAL A 350 -0.49 -19.79 -5.72
CA VAL A 350 0.51 -20.11 -6.76
C VAL A 350 0.12 -21.38 -7.53
N GLU A 351 -0.40 -22.40 -6.84
CA GLU A 351 -0.93 -23.61 -7.49
C GLU A 351 -2.06 -23.29 -8.46
N ALA A 352 -3.04 -22.48 -8.05
CA ALA A 352 -4.14 -22.10 -8.92
C ALA A 352 -3.66 -21.35 -10.17
N VAL A 353 -2.72 -20.40 -10.02
CA VAL A 353 -2.12 -19.68 -11.17
C VAL A 353 -1.35 -20.66 -12.07
N SER A 354 -0.59 -21.62 -11.50
CA SER A 354 0.18 -22.61 -12.25
C SER A 354 -0.73 -23.58 -13.01
N GLN A 355 -1.81 -24.03 -12.37
CA GLN A 355 -2.83 -24.89 -12.99
C GLN A 355 -3.49 -24.17 -14.17
N PHE A 356 -3.91 -22.93 -13.98
CA PHE A 356 -4.48 -22.11 -15.04
C PHE A 356 -3.51 -21.91 -16.21
N ALA A 357 -2.26 -21.54 -15.93
CA ALA A 357 -1.23 -21.31 -16.95
C ALA A 357 -0.83 -22.60 -17.70
N SER A 358 -1.11 -23.77 -17.12
CA SER A 358 -0.90 -25.09 -17.73
C SER A 358 -2.14 -25.63 -18.46
N GLY A 359 -3.21 -24.85 -18.59
CA GLY A 359 -4.47 -25.27 -19.21
C GLY A 359 -5.34 -26.20 -18.36
N ARG A 360 -5.00 -26.42 -17.08
CA ARG A 360 -5.78 -27.23 -16.14
C ARG A 360 -6.82 -26.36 -15.43
N TYR A 361 -7.79 -25.87 -16.20
CA TYR A 361 -8.72 -24.87 -15.72
C TYR A 361 -9.66 -25.38 -14.62
N ALA A 362 -10.17 -26.61 -14.75
CA ALA A 362 -11.02 -27.22 -13.71
C ALA A 362 -10.27 -27.33 -12.37
N ASP A 363 -9.00 -27.76 -12.40
CA ASP A 363 -8.18 -27.86 -11.19
C ASP A 363 -7.97 -26.48 -10.54
N ALA A 364 -7.70 -25.46 -11.37
CA ALA A 364 -7.52 -24.08 -10.88
C ALA A 364 -8.80 -23.55 -10.19
N ALA A 365 -9.96 -23.78 -10.80
CA ALA A 365 -11.24 -23.39 -10.22
C ALA A 365 -11.51 -24.13 -8.89
N ASP A 366 -11.27 -25.43 -8.82
CA ASP A 366 -11.48 -26.22 -7.60
C ASP A 366 -10.50 -25.82 -6.49
N THR A 367 -9.25 -25.51 -6.84
CA THR A 367 -8.27 -24.99 -5.89
C THR A 367 -8.75 -23.68 -5.26
N LEU A 368 -9.30 -22.75 -6.06
CA LEU A 368 -9.77 -21.43 -5.59
C LEU A 368 -11.10 -21.49 -4.83
N LYS A 369 -12.01 -22.40 -5.16
CA LYS A 369 -13.22 -22.68 -4.37
C LYS A 369 -12.89 -23.05 -2.92
N GLY A 370 -11.73 -23.67 -2.69
CA GLY A 370 -11.22 -24.00 -1.36
C GLY A 370 -10.69 -22.79 -0.57
N VAL A 371 -10.58 -21.58 -1.17
CA VAL A 371 -10.14 -20.37 -0.49
C VAL A 371 -11.36 -19.63 0.04
N SER A 372 -11.56 -19.66 1.35
CA SER A 372 -12.71 -19.03 2.01
C SER A 372 -12.70 -17.49 1.84
N PRO A 373 -13.86 -16.80 1.97
CA PRO A 373 -13.92 -15.33 1.95
C PRO A 373 -12.98 -14.66 2.96
N ALA A 374 -12.84 -15.23 4.17
CA ALA A 374 -11.93 -14.72 5.18
C ALA A 374 -10.46 -14.85 4.73
N GLN A 375 -10.08 -16.00 4.16
CA GLN A 375 -8.75 -16.21 3.60
C GLN A 375 -8.46 -15.25 2.44
N ARG A 376 -9.43 -14.96 1.55
CA ARG A 376 -9.28 -13.94 0.49
C ARG A 376 -8.96 -12.56 1.07
N ILE A 377 -9.62 -12.17 2.17
CA ILE A 377 -9.26 -10.95 2.91
C ILE A 377 -7.84 -11.06 3.47
N GLY A 378 -7.49 -12.21 4.02
CA GLY A 378 -6.20 -12.52 4.63
C GLY A 378 -5.00 -12.51 3.68
N VAL A 379 -5.21 -12.55 2.36
CA VAL A 379 -4.15 -12.42 1.34
C VAL A 379 -3.33 -11.14 1.54
N GLY A 380 -3.94 -10.08 2.00
CA GLY A 380 -3.32 -8.75 2.08
C GLY A 380 -3.73 -7.84 0.92
N GLY A 381 -3.29 -6.59 0.97
CA GLY A 381 -3.64 -5.59 -0.03
C GLY A 381 -5.10 -5.12 0.02
N SER A 382 -5.48 -4.28 -0.91
CA SER A 382 -6.83 -3.75 -1.10
C SER A 382 -7.75 -4.72 -1.85
N ARG A 383 -9.04 -4.42 -1.90
CA ARG A 383 -10.02 -5.23 -2.63
C ARG A 383 -9.72 -5.29 -4.13
N VAL A 384 -9.33 -4.17 -4.74
CA VAL A 384 -9.00 -4.13 -6.17
C VAL A 384 -7.83 -5.07 -6.51
N GLU A 385 -6.85 -5.21 -5.61
CA GLU A 385 -5.74 -6.14 -5.79
C GLU A 385 -6.19 -7.60 -5.55
N ARG A 386 -7.00 -7.86 -4.53
CA ARG A 386 -7.51 -9.20 -4.21
C ARG A 386 -8.52 -9.74 -5.22
N MET A 387 -9.20 -8.87 -5.99
CA MET A 387 -10.08 -9.29 -7.09
C MET A 387 -9.40 -10.11 -8.17
N LEU A 388 -8.06 -10.14 -8.21
CA LEU A 388 -7.32 -11.08 -9.07
C LEU A 388 -7.71 -12.53 -8.81
N ILE A 389 -8.03 -12.90 -7.58
CA ILE A 389 -8.45 -14.25 -7.20
C ILE A 389 -9.81 -14.57 -7.83
N ASP A 390 -10.75 -13.62 -7.73
CA ASP A 390 -12.10 -13.79 -8.27
C ASP A 390 -12.08 -13.81 -9.80
N LEU A 391 -11.24 -12.98 -10.43
CA LEU A 391 -11.04 -12.97 -11.88
C LEU A 391 -10.42 -14.28 -12.38
N LEU A 392 -9.42 -14.79 -11.68
CA LEU A 392 -8.77 -16.07 -12.01
C LEU A 392 -9.77 -17.22 -11.88
N GLU A 393 -10.55 -17.27 -10.79
CA GLU A 393 -11.56 -18.31 -10.59
C GLU A 393 -12.65 -18.26 -11.66
N ALA A 394 -13.22 -17.08 -11.93
CA ALA A 394 -14.26 -16.92 -12.93
C ALA A 394 -13.77 -17.32 -14.32
N ARG A 395 -12.57 -16.94 -14.72
CA ARG A 395 -11.99 -17.30 -16.01
C ARG A 395 -11.65 -18.79 -16.11
N ALA A 396 -11.20 -19.39 -15.01
CA ALA A 396 -10.93 -20.83 -14.95
C ALA A 396 -12.23 -21.64 -15.12
N VAL A 397 -13.32 -21.25 -14.47
CA VAL A 397 -14.64 -21.89 -14.64
C VAL A 397 -15.12 -21.75 -16.09
N GLU A 398 -15.08 -20.54 -16.68
CA GLU A 398 -15.51 -20.29 -18.07
C GLU A 398 -14.76 -21.20 -19.06
N LEU A 399 -13.44 -21.36 -18.89
CA LEU A 399 -12.60 -22.15 -19.78
C LEU A 399 -12.67 -23.67 -19.50
N ALA A 400 -13.08 -24.08 -18.31
CA ALA A 400 -13.31 -25.48 -17.99
C ALA A 400 -14.60 -26.02 -18.60
N ASP A 401 -15.60 -25.14 -18.81
CA ASP A 401 -16.92 -25.47 -19.38
C ASP A 401 -16.93 -25.38 -20.93
N SER A 402 -15.87 -24.85 -21.55
CA SER A 402 -15.74 -24.64 -23.00
C SER A 402 -14.94 -25.77 -23.68
#